data_6c76ab448872fae722850376f53a2eca
#
_entry.id   6c76ab448872fae722850376f53a2eca
#
_cell.length_a   1.000
_cell.length_b   1.000
_cell.length_c   1.000
_cell.angle_alpha   90.00
_cell.angle_beta   90.00
_cell.angle_gamma   90.00
#
_symmetry.space_group_name_H-M   'P 1'
#
loop_
_entity.id
_entity.type
_entity.pdbx_description
1 polymer ?
#
loop_
_entity_poly.entity_id
_entity_poly.type
_entity_poly.pdbx_seq_one_letter_code
_entity_poly.pdbx_strand_id
1 'polypeptide(L)'
;MSNVMFTSNEAEADVVNDIEQNYAEHSGAIAAKTEALIAAVARGDESWESARDDLSTWAATSVTSAVKAESAHVLAAAKQLTETRPLAEAIDAETNILTSLLRDVAGAEDGVRAAASARATRSVFDLHAENMTARLVPLLAGESSVSLADLWAQVTSDSSIEAHEPDPLSSAPADDHAHSCTCGESDGPEHPELDVRTVPHAIRHATVFGALDSVSPGDGMVLVAPHDPLPLLAQIDQRYSGGFSVEYLQRGPEAWRLDFIRA
;
A
#
# COMPACT_ATOMS: atom_id res chain seq x y z
N MET A 1 -17.52 -18.76 1.40
CA MET A 1 -18.22 -18.96 2.68
C MET A 1 -18.10 -17.65 3.42
N SER A 2 -19.23 -16.96 3.67
CA SER A 2 -19.21 -15.70 4.44
C SER A 2 -18.73 -16.01 5.84
N ASN A 3 -17.60 -15.43 6.22
CA ASN A 3 -17.11 -15.47 7.59
C ASN A 3 -18.05 -14.58 8.43
N VAL A 4 -18.92 -15.17 9.21
CA VAL A 4 -19.76 -14.41 10.15
C VAL A 4 -18.85 -14.07 11.33
N MET A 5 -18.32 -12.84 11.35
CA MET A 5 -17.61 -12.31 12.51
C MET A 5 -18.60 -12.05 13.65
N PHE A 6 -18.36 -12.66 14.79
CA PHE A 6 -19.01 -12.30 16.05
C PHE A 6 -18.17 -11.20 16.69
N THR A 7 -18.49 -9.95 16.40
CA THR A 7 -17.90 -8.80 17.12
C THR A 7 -18.65 -8.57 18.42
N SER A 8 -17.98 -8.05 19.44
CA SER A 8 -18.58 -7.80 20.75
C SER A 8 -19.61 -6.68 20.72
N ASN A 9 -19.51 -5.75 19.74
CA ASN A 9 -20.48 -4.66 19.51
C ASN A 9 -20.30 -4.07 18.10
N GLU A 10 -21.18 -3.13 17.71
CA GLU A 10 -21.17 -2.45 16.40
C GLU A 10 -19.88 -1.63 16.18
N ALA A 11 -19.35 -0.98 17.21
CA ALA A 11 -18.11 -0.19 17.13
C ALA A 11 -16.88 -1.06 16.82
N GLU A 12 -16.82 -2.28 17.33
CA GLU A 12 -15.74 -3.22 17.01
C GLU A 12 -15.84 -3.69 15.54
N ALA A 13 -17.06 -3.84 15.00
CA ALA A 13 -17.26 -4.21 13.60
C ALA A 13 -16.79 -3.10 12.65
N ASP A 14 -17.10 -1.84 12.97
CA ASP A 14 -16.66 -0.70 12.17
C ASP A 14 -15.13 -0.59 12.14
N VAL A 15 -14.49 -0.74 13.29
CA VAL A 15 -13.03 -0.71 13.40
C VAL A 15 -12.35 -1.85 12.63
N VAL A 16 -12.93 -3.05 12.61
CA VAL A 16 -12.40 -4.14 11.77
C VAL A 16 -12.40 -3.75 10.30
N ASN A 17 -13.49 -3.15 9.82
CA ASN A 17 -13.55 -2.67 8.42
C ASN A 17 -12.53 -1.56 8.15
N ASP A 18 -12.35 -0.62 9.09
CA ASP A 18 -11.35 0.46 8.95
C ASP A 18 -9.92 -0.09 8.88
N ILE A 19 -9.60 -1.09 9.70
CA ILE A 19 -8.31 -1.79 9.67
C ILE A 19 -8.10 -2.48 8.32
N GLU A 20 -9.09 -3.26 7.85
CA GLU A 20 -9.03 -3.96 6.57
C GLU A 20 -8.83 -2.99 5.41
N GLN A 21 -9.53 -1.86 5.41
CA GLN A 21 -9.38 -0.82 4.40
C GLN A 21 -7.99 -0.20 4.42
N ASN A 22 -7.47 0.15 5.60
CA ASN A 22 -6.14 0.73 5.77
C ASN A 22 -5.04 -0.19 5.20
N TYR A 23 -5.09 -1.48 5.54
CA TYR A 23 -4.15 -2.46 5.00
C TYR A 23 -4.27 -2.63 3.48
N ALA A 24 -5.47 -2.62 2.94
CA ALA A 24 -5.68 -2.72 1.50
C ALA A 24 -5.14 -1.50 0.74
N GLU A 25 -5.30 -0.29 1.30
CA GLU A 25 -4.73 0.95 0.75
C GLU A 25 -3.20 0.89 0.75
N HIS A 26 -2.58 0.48 1.84
CA HIS A 26 -1.12 0.31 1.93
C HIS A 26 -0.60 -0.77 0.96
N SER A 27 -1.26 -1.92 0.86
CA SER A 27 -0.91 -2.97 -0.12
C SER A 27 -0.98 -2.45 -1.55
N GLY A 28 -2.01 -1.67 -1.89
CA GLY A 28 -2.15 -1.04 -3.20
C GLY A 28 -1.01 -0.08 -3.50
N ALA A 29 -0.69 0.80 -2.56
CA ALA A 29 0.39 1.78 -2.72
C ALA A 29 1.77 1.10 -2.83
N ILE A 30 2.09 0.11 -1.98
CA ILE A 30 3.34 -0.67 -2.08
C ILE A 30 3.43 -1.36 -3.44
N ALA A 31 2.33 -1.97 -3.91
CA ALA A 31 2.31 -2.65 -5.20
C ALA A 31 2.62 -1.69 -6.34
N ALA A 32 1.92 -0.55 -6.41
CA ALA A 32 2.12 0.46 -7.45
C ALA A 32 3.56 1.01 -7.46
N LYS A 33 4.08 1.41 -6.29
CA LYS A 33 5.44 1.95 -6.18
C LYS A 33 6.51 0.90 -6.49
N THR A 34 6.31 -0.37 -6.11
CA THR A 34 7.20 -1.47 -6.48
C THR A 34 7.24 -1.70 -7.98
N GLU A 35 6.09 -1.71 -8.66
CA GLU A 35 6.03 -1.89 -10.09
C GLU A 35 6.62 -0.67 -10.84
N ALA A 36 6.42 0.56 -10.34
CA ALA A 36 7.06 1.75 -10.89
C ALA A 36 8.59 1.66 -10.82
N LEU A 37 9.14 1.24 -9.67
CA LEU A 37 10.58 1.02 -9.51
C LEU A 37 11.11 -0.06 -10.47
N ILE A 38 10.41 -1.19 -10.60
CA ILE A 38 10.80 -2.27 -11.51
C ILE A 38 10.80 -1.81 -12.96
N ALA A 39 9.76 -1.05 -13.36
CA ALA A 39 9.67 -0.48 -14.70
C ALA A 39 10.83 0.50 -14.96
N ALA A 40 11.18 1.35 -13.98
CA ALA A 40 12.31 2.25 -14.09
C ALA A 40 13.64 1.50 -14.26
N VAL A 41 13.88 0.44 -13.48
CA VAL A 41 15.06 -0.43 -13.63
C VAL A 41 15.11 -1.08 -15.01
N ALA A 42 13.97 -1.52 -15.53
CA ALA A 42 13.90 -2.14 -16.86
C ALA A 42 14.22 -1.19 -18.01
N ARG A 43 13.99 0.12 -17.85
CA ARG A 43 14.41 1.14 -18.83
C ARG A 43 15.92 1.33 -18.90
N GLY A 44 16.65 0.96 -17.83
CA GLY A 44 18.12 1.02 -17.80
C GLY A 44 18.70 2.43 -17.67
N ASP A 45 17.90 3.40 -17.24
CA ASP A 45 18.32 4.79 -16.96
C ASP A 45 18.33 5.08 -15.45
N GLU A 46 18.73 6.29 -15.05
CA GLU A 46 18.85 6.71 -13.65
C GLU A 46 17.47 6.96 -12.97
N SER A 47 16.36 6.84 -13.69
CA SER A 47 15.02 7.07 -13.14
C SER A 47 14.64 6.10 -12.00
N TRP A 48 15.32 4.95 -11.90
CA TRP A 48 15.13 4.02 -10.80
C TRP A 48 15.52 4.59 -9.44
N GLU A 49 16.47 5.51 -9.37
CA GLU A 49 16.86 6.16 -8.11
C GLU A 49 15.71 7.02 -7.56
N SER A 50 15.07 7.81 -8.44
CA SER A 50 13.90 8.58 -8.05
C SER A 50 12.73 7.69 -7.61
N ALA A 51 12.46 6.59 -8.32
CA ALA A 51 11.41 5.65 -7.95
C ALA A 51 11.70 4.92 -6.62
N ARG A 52 12.99 4.59 -6.35
CA ARG A 52 13.44 4.04 -5.08
C ARG A 52 13.21 5.04 -3.94
N ASP A 53 13.60 6.29 -4.14
CA ASP A 53 13.51 7.35 -3.13
C ASP A 53 12.03 7.68 -2.83
N ASP A 54 11.17 7.70 -3.85
CA ASP A 54 9.73 7.86 -3.68
C ASP A 54 9.11 6.72 -2.86
N LEU A 55 9.41 5.45 -3.20
CA LEU A 55 8.98 4.31 -2.39
C LEU A 55 9.50 4.40 -0.95
N SER A 56 10.77 4.73 -0.77
CA SER A 56 11.41 4.77 0.54
C SER A 56 10.86 5.87 1.43
N THR A 57 10.66 7.08 0.88
CA THR A 57 10.09 8.22 1.59
C THR A 57 8.66 7.95 2.01
N TRP A 58 7.83 7.49 1.08
CA TRP A 58 6.46 7.13 1.40
C TRP A 58 6.38 6.01 2.45
N ALA A 59 7.19 4.94 2.31
CA ALA A 59 7.18 3.82 3.24
C ALA A 59 7.67 4.21 4.64
N ALA A 60 8.61 5.17 4.76
CA ALA A 60 9.06 5.67 6.04
C ALA A 60 7.93 6.37 6.82
N THR A 61 7.15 7.19 6.14
CA THR A 61 6.06 7.97 6.77
C THR A 61 4.77 7.18 6.95
N SER A 62 4.43 6.30 6.01
CA SER A 62 3.14 5.60 6.03
C SER A 62 3.25 4.20 6.65
N VAL A 63 4.16 3.35 6.16
CA VAL A 63 4.24 1.95 6.60
C VAL A 63 5.01 1.81 7.91
N THR A 64 6.19 2.43 8.00
CA THR A 64 7.06 2.24 9.18
C THR A 64 6.42 2.82 10.45
N SER A 65 5.77 3.98 10.36
CA SER A 65 5.05 4.58 11.49
C SER A 65 3.87 3.71 11.91
N ALA A 66 3.08 3.22 10.95
CA ALA A 66 1.92 2.36 11.23
C ALA A 66 2.32 1.06 11.93
N VAL A 67 3.27 0.28 11.37
CA VAL A 67 3.67 -1.01 11.96
C VAL A 67 4.35 -0.87 13.32
N LYS A 68 5.02 0.26 13.60
CA LYS A 68 5.55 0.57 14.94
C LYS A 68 4.42 0.83 15.94
N ALA A 69 3.44 1.66 15.57
CA ALA A 69 2.30 1.94 16.43
C ALA A 69 1.47 0.67 16.69
N GLU A 70 1.26 -0.18 15.67
CA GLU A 70 0.62 -1.49 15.82
C GLU A 70 1.37 -2.40 16.78
N SER A 71 2.70 -2.45 16.67
CA SER A 71 3.53 -3.23 17.61
C SER A 71 3.41 -2.72 19.04
N ALA A 72 3.36 -1.41 19.22
CA ALA A 72 3.27 -0.78 20.54
C ALA A 72 1.90 -0.97 21.20
N HIS A 73 0.81 -1.00 20.45
CA HIS A 73 -0.56 -1.04 20.99
C HIS A 73 -1.23 -2.39 20.75
N VAL A 74 -1.46 -2.77 19.49
CA VAL A 74 -2.24 -3.97 19.12
C VAL A 74 -1.48 -5.24 19.48
N LEU A 75 -0.22 -5.38 19.00
CA LEU A 75 0.55 -6.59 19.29
C LEU A 75 0.94 -6.68 20.76
N ALA A 76 1.20 -5.56 21.44
CA ALA A 76 1.47 -5.55 22.87
C ALA A 76 0.28 -6.06 23.68
N ALA A 77 -0.96 -5.65 23.35
CA ALA A 77 -2.18 -6.16 23.97
C ALA A 77 -2.39 -7.65 23.66
N ALA A 78 -2.25 -8.04 22.38
CA ALA A 78 -2.40 -9.42 21.94
C ALA A 78 -1.42 -10.40 22.61
N LYS A 79 -0.19 -9.96 22.91
CA LYS A 79 0.83 -10.73 23.63
C LYS A 79 0.43 -11.01 25.10
N GLN A 80 -0.49 -10.26 25.69
CA GLN A 80 -0.99 -10.52 27.05
C GLN A 80 -2.01 -11.66 27.10
N LEU A 81 -2.63 -11.99 25.98
CA LEU A 81 -3.64 -13.03 25.88
C LEU A 81 -2.99 -14.36 25.47
N THR A 82 -3.35 -15.45 26.15
CA THR A 82 -2.74 -16.76 25.92
C THR A 82 -2.99 -17.29 24.51
N GLU A 83 -4.18 -17.02 23.96
CA GLU A 83 -4.60 -17.54 22.67
C GLU A 83 -3.95 -16.80 21.48
N THR A 84 -3.73 -15.49 21.61
CA THR A 84 -3.19 -14.66 20.52
C THR A 84 -1.69 -14.43 20.62
N ARG A 85 -1.07 -14.68 21.77
CA ARG A 85 0.36 -14.45 22.00
C ARG A 85 1.28 -15.05 20.94
N PRO A 86 1.17 -16.35 20.56
CA PRO A 86 2.10 -16.92 19.58
C PRO A 86 1.98 -16.26 18.21
N LEU A 87 0.75 -15.88 17.81
CA LEU A 87 0.50 -15.18 16.55
C LEU A 87 1.05 -13.75 16.60
N ALA A 88 0.81 -13.04 17.71
CA ALA A 88 1.32 -11.67 17.90
C ALA A 88 2.86 -11.61 17.91
N GLU A 89 3.53 -12.62 18.50
CA GLU A 89 4.99 -12.74 18.47
C GLU A 89 5.51 -13.01 17.04
N ALA A 90 4.80 -13.82 16.25
CA ALA A 90 5.15 -14.08 14.86
C ALA A 90 5.00 -12.82 14.00
N ILE A 91 3.89 -12.08 14.14
CA ILE A 91 3.64 -10.83 13.42
C ILE A 91 4.67 -9.76 13.81
N ASP A 92 5.06 -9.68 15.07
CA ASP A 92 6.11 -8.75 15.53
C ASP A 92 7.48 -9.08 14.90
N ALA A 93 7.79 -10.36 14.68
CA ALA A 93 8.97 -10.76 13.93
C ALA A 93 8.88 -10.36 12.44
N GLU A 94 7.71 -10.47 11.82
CA GLU A 94 7.46 -9.98 10.45
C GLU A 94 7.66 -8.47 10.35
N THR A 95 7.22 -7.69 11.32
CA THR A 95 7.45 -6.23 11.42
C THR A 95 8.94 -5.90 11.38
N ASN A 96 9.77 -6.65 12.09
CA ASN A 96 11.22 -6.46 12.07
C ASN A 96 11.84 -6.77 10.71
N ILE A 97 11.37 -7.84 10.03
CA ILE A 97 11.81 -8.20 8.67
C ILE A 97 11.39 -7.10 7.69
N LEU A 98 10.15 -6.64 7.75
CA LEU A 98 9.62 -5.58 6.90
C LEU A 98 10.44 -4.29 7.04
N THR A 99 10.71 -3.86 8.27
CA THR A 99 11.54 -2.67 8.55
C THR A 99 12.97 -2.83 8.02
N SER A 100 13.54 -4.04 8.05
CA SER A 100 14.86 -4.30 7.47
C SER A 100 14.84 -4.21 5.96
N LEU A 101 13.84 -4.80 5.31
CA LEU A 101 13.68 -4.76 3.85
C LEU A 101 13.47 -3.35 3.33
N LEU A 102 12.70 -2.52 4.04
CA LEU A 102 12.53 -1.10 3.68
C LEU A 102 13.85 -0.32 3.75
N ARG A 103 14.70 -0.60 4.75
CA ARG A 103 16.07 -0.05 4.79
C ARG A 103 16.95 -0.55 3.65
N ASP A 104 16.79 -1.81 3.26
CA ASP A 104 17.53 -2.38 2.13
C ASP A 104 17.11 -1.77 0.79
N VAL A 105 15.83 -1.39 0.63
CA VAL A 105 15.37 -0.60 -0.53
C VAL A 105 16.05 0.76 -0.54
N ALA A 106 15.97 1.50 0.57
CA ALA A 106 16.53 2.85 0.67
C ALA A 106 18.06 2.89 0.46
N GLY A 107 18.77 1.86 0.95
CA GLY A 107 20.22 1.73 0.85
C GLY A 107 20.72 1.01 -0.40
N ALA A 108 19.86 0.69 -1.36
CA ALA A 108 20.26 -0.05 -2.55
C ALA A 108 21.16 0.82 -3.45
N GLU A 109 22.34 0.28 -3.80
CA GLU A 109 23.34 0.94 -4.62
C GLU A 109 23.13 0.70 -6.13
N ASP A 110 22.25 -0.22 -6.49
CA ASP A 110 21.90 -0.52 -7.88
C ASP A 110 20.41 -0.86 -8.03
N GLY A 111 19.88 -0.65 -9.24
CA GLY A 111 18.47 -0.84 -9.53
C GLY A 111 17.97 -2.28 -9.34
N VAL A 112 18.80 -3.29 -9.62
CA VAL A 112 18.41 -4.70 -9.46
C VAL A 112 18.21 -5.04 -7.98
N ARG A 113 19.10 -4.55 -7.12
CA ARG A 113 18.97 -4.68 -5.65
C ARG A 113 17.72 -3.96 -5.16
N ALA A 114 17.53 -2.70 -5.59
CA ALA A 114 16.34 -1.92 -5.23
C ALA A 114 15.06 -2.66 -5.58
N ALA A 115 14.93 -3.14 -6.82
CA ALA A 115 13.76 -3.89 -7.29
C ALA A 115 13.56 -5.23 -6.54
N ALA A 116 14.65 -5.95 -6.26
CA ALA A 116 14.58 -7.20 -5.50
C ALA A 116 14.10 -6.98 -4.05
N SER A 117 14.65 -5.97 -3.37
CA SER A 117 14.26 -5.60 -2.01
C SER A 117 12.81 -5.09 -1.97
N ALA A 118 12.39 -4.28 -2.94
CA ALA A 118 11.01 -3.81 -3.04
C ALA A 118 10.00 -4.96 -3.24
N ARG A 119 10.32 -5.93 -4.10
CA ARG A 119 9.48 -7.14 -4.24
C ARG A 119 9.40 -7.96 -2.96
N ALA A 120 10.52 -8.14 -2.26
CA ALA A 120 10.53 -8.83 -0.98
C ALA A 120 9.69 -8.06 0.06
N THR A 121 9.82 -6.72 0.12
CA THR A 121 9.02 -5.85 0.98
C THR A 121 7.53 -6.05 0.72
N ARG A 122 7.09 -5.99 -0.54
CA ARG A 122 5.69 -6.22 -0.92
C ARG A 122 5.20 -7.59 -0.42
N SER A 123 5.97 -8.66 -0.69
CA SER A 123 5.55 -10.02 -0.30
C SER A 123 5.43 -10.19 1.22
N VAL A 124 6.34 -9.58 1.99
CA VAL A 124 6.29 -9.64 3.46
C VAL A 124 5.16 -8.77 4.00
N PHE A 125 4.91 -7.60 3.39
CA PHE A 125 3.78 -6.75 3.77
C PHE A 125 2.43 -7.44 3.51
N ASP A 126 2.26 -8.09 2.36
CA ASP A 126 1.03 -8.81 2.03
C ASP A 126 0.77 -9.95 3.02
N LEU A 127 1.82 -10.68 3.45
CA LEU A 127 1.73 -11.71 4.50
C LEU A 127 1.37 -11.09 5.86
N HIS A 128 2.00 -9.98 6.24
CA HIS A 128 1.71 -9.25 7.47
C HIS A 128 0.26 -8.76 7.49
N ALA A 129 -0.21 -8.17 6.40
CA ALA A 129 -1.59 -7.72 6.24
C ALA A 129 -2.59 -8.88 6.40
N GLU A 130 -2.33 -10.04 5.79
CA GLU A 130 -3.17 -11.23 5.95
C GLU A 130 -3.18 -11.73 7.40
N ASN A 131 -2.02 -11.80 8.06
CA ASN A 131 -1.93 -12.24 9.45
C ASN A 131 -2.65 -11.29 10.41
N MET A 132 -2.56 -9.99 10.17
CA MET A 132 -3.31 -8.99 10.95
C MET A 132 -4.80 -9.09 10.70
N THR A 133 -5.24 -8.91 9.45
CA THR A 133 -6.66 -8.73 9.12
C THR A 133 -7.46 -10.04 9.16
N ALA A 134 -6.91 -11.14 8.64
CA ALA A 134 -7.64 -12.41 8.58
C ALA A 134 -7.48 -13.29 9.82
N ARG A 135 -6.48 -13.03 10.67
CA ARG A 135 -6.19 -13.92 11.81
C ARG A 135 -6.23 -13.21 13.16
N LEU A 136 -5.44 -12.14 13.37
CA LEU A 136 -5.31 -11.50 14.69
C LEU A 136 -6.50 -10.60 15.02
N VAL A 137 -6.86 -9.69 14.14
CA VAL A 137 -7.94 -8.71 14.33
C VAL A 137 -9.28 -9.38 14.66
N PRO A 138 -9.72 -10.45 13.97
CA PRO A 138 -10.95 -11.15 14.34
C PRO A 138 -10.94 -11.80 15.73
N LEU A 139 -9.78 -12.27 16.18
CA LEU A 139 -9.62 -12.83 17.54
C LEU A 139 -9.74 -11.72 18.60
N LEU A 140 -9.10 -10.57 18.37
CA LEU A 140 -9.18 -9.43 19.29
C LEU A 140 -10.57 -8.81 19.33
N ALA A 141 -11.24 -8.69 18.20
CA ALA A 141 -12.62 -8.18 18.12
C ALA A 141 -13.64 -9.06 18.88
N GLY A 142 -13.35 -10.37 19.01
CA GLY A 142 -14.15 -11.30 19.81
C GLY A 142 -13.81 -11.32 21.29
N GLU A 143 -12.72 -10.67 21.70
CA GLU A 143 -12.20 -10.73 23.09
C GLU A 143 -12.78 -9.59 23.94
N SER A 144 -13.60 -9.93 24.91
CA SER A 144 -14.31 -8.93 25.76
C SER A 144 -13.40 -8.15 26.72
N SER A 145 -12.18 -8.62 26.94
CA SER A 145 -11.21 -7.95 27.84
C SER A 145 -10.37 -6.87 27.13
N VAL A 146 -10.51 -6.74 25.81
CA VAL A 146 -9.77 -5.80 24.96
C VAL A 146 -10.75 -5.00 24.12
N SER A 147 -10.55 -3.69 24.01
CA SER A 147 -11.24 -2.83 23.05
C SER A 147 -10.31 -2.61 21.86
N LEU A 148 -10.61 -3.26 20.74
CA LEU A 148 -9.87 -3.07 19.49
C LEU A 148 -10.02 -1.63 19.00
N ALA A 149 -11.20 -1.02 19.19
CA ALA A 149 -11.47 0.37 18.85
C ALA A 149 -10.53 1.34 19.58
N ASP A 150 -10.30 1.15 20.88
CA ASP A 150 -9.37 1.99 21.65
C ASP A 150 -7.92 1.78 21.21
N LEU A 151 -7.52 0.53 20.94
CA LEU A 151 -6.17 0.21 20.46
C LEU A 151 -5.92 0.83 19.09
N TRP A 152 -6.89 0.73 18.16
CA TRP A 152 -6.76 1.29 16.82
C TRP A 152 -6.74 2.82 16.81
N ALA A 153 -7.50 3.45 17.70
CA ALA A 153 -7.45 4.90 17.89
C ALA A 153 -6.06 5.37 18.34
N GLN A 154 -5.36 4.58 19.18
CA GLN A 154 -3.98 4.87 19.57
C GLN A 154 -3.01 4.69 18.39
N VAL A 155 -3.15 3.62 17.60
CA VAL A 155 -2.35 3.39 16.39
C VAL A 155 -2.46 4.56 15.42
N THR A 156 -3.68 5.00 15.11
CA THR A 156 -3.91 6.10 14.17
C THR A 156 -3.41 7.45 14.70
N SER A 157 -3.51 7.69 16.01
CA SER A 157 -2.96 8.88 16.65
C SER A 157 -1.44 8.93 16.53
N ASP A 158 -0.74 7.85 16.91
CA ASP A 158 0.72 7.81 16.93
C ASP A 158 1.31 7.84 15.52
N SER A 159 0.70 7.12 14.57
CA SER A 159 1.12 7.15 13.16
C SER A 159 1.02 8.55 12.53
N SER A 160 0.02 9.33 12.93
CA SER A 160 -0.18 10.69 12.42
C SER A 160 0.85 11.68 13.00
N ILE A 161 1.31 11.48 14.23
CA ILE A 161 2.30 12.34 14.88
C ILE A 161 3.68 12.14 14.27
N GLU A 162 4.12 10.91 14.04
CA GLU A 162 5.43 10.61 13.42
C GLU A 162 5.52 11.13 11.96
N ALA A 163 4.41 11.13 11.22
CA ALA A 163 4.35 11.66 9.86
C ALA A 163 4.49 13.19 9.77
N HIS A 164 4.42 13.90 10.90
CA HIS A 164 4.41 15.38 10.95
C HIS A 164 5.66 15.99 11.60
N GLU A 165 6.66 15.21 12.01
CA GLU A 165 7.94 15.77 12.46
C GLU A 165 8.79 16.19 11.26
N PRO A 166 9.02 17.52 11.04
CA PRO A 166 9.90 17.98 9.96
C PRO A 166 11.35 17.69 10.35
N ASP A 167 12.05 16.96 9.49
CA ASP A 167 13.50 16.80 9.57
C ASP A 167 14.18 18.20 9.53
N PRO A 168 14.97 18.59 10.54
CA PRO A 168 15.50 19.95 10.66
C PRO A 168 16.65 20.28 9.69
N LEU A 169 16.92 19.46 8.68
CA LEU A 169 18.04 19.62 7.75
C LEU A 169 17.65 19.52 6.25
N SER A 170 16.65 20.25 5.79
CA SER A 170 16.49 20.46 4.34
C SER A 170 16.06 21.88 4.03
N SER A 171 17.07 22.76 3.99
CA SER A 171 16.97 24.07 3.34
C SER A 171 18.03 24.14 2.23
N ALA A 172 17.63 23.80 1.00
CA ALA A 172 18.34 24.24 -0.21
C ALA A 172 17.35 24.41 -1.36
N PRO A 173 17.56 25.40 -2.24
CA PRO A 173 16.51 25.98 -3.07
C PRO A 173 16.27 25.20 -4.36
N ALA A 174 15.04 25.32 -4.84
CA ALA A 174 14.57 24.85 -6.13
C ALA A 174 15.37 25.46 -7.28
N ASP A 175 15.88 24.64 -8.18
CA ASP A 175 16.28 25.04 -9.52
C ASP A 175 15.43 24.30 -10.55
N ASP A 176 14.76 25.14 -11.32
CA ASP A 176 13.85 24.86 -12.42
C ASP A 176 14.68 24.44 -13.67
N HIS A 177 14.56 23.20 -14.09
CA HIS A 177 15.02 22.80 -15.43
C HIS A 177 14.02 21.87 -16.12
N ALA A 178 13.18 22.53 -16.91
CA ALA A 178 12.43 21.89 -17.99
C ALA A 178 13.38 21.29 -19.05
N HIS A 179 13.34 20.00 -19.27
CA HIS A 179 13.87 19.39 -20.47
C HIS A 179 12.83 18.46 -21.12
N SER A 180 12.25 19.01 -22.19
CA SER A 180 11.57 18.26 -23.22
C SER A 180 12.60 17.45 -24.02
N CYS A 181 12.42 16.12 -24.11
CA CYS A 181 13.03 15.31 -25.16
C CYS A 181 12.01 14.29 -25.66
N THR A 182 11.54 14.56 -26.85
CA THR A 182 10.83 13.65 -27.75
C THR A 182 11.85 12.67 -28.33
N CYS A 183 11.61 11.35 -28.22
CA CYS A 183 11.97 10.33 -29.22
C CYS A 183 11.67 8.91 -28.76
N GLY A 184 10.88 8.16 -29.54
CA GLY A 184 10.97 6.71 -29.68
C GLY A 184 9.80 5.90 -29.13
N GLU A 185 8.89 5.55 -30.05
CA GLU A 185 7.86 4.52 -29.84
C GLU A 185 8.48 3.23 -29.32
N SER A 186 8.02 2.80 -28.13
CA SER A 186 8.08 1.41 -27.70
C SER A 186 6.68 1.00 -27.27
N ASP A 187 6.08 0.03 -27.94
CA ASP A 187 4.76 -0.55 -27.70
C ASP A 187 4.71 -1.31 -26.37
N GLY A 188 4.69 -0.58 -25.25
CA GLY A 188 4.40 -1.09 -23.91
C GLY A 188 3.62 -0.02 -23.16
N PRO A 189 2.83 -0.37 -22.14
CA PRO A 189 2.13 0.64 -21.38
C PRO A 189 3.15 1.60 -20.75
N GLU A 190 2.92 2.88 -20.95
CA GLU A 190 3.77 3.97 -20.49
C GLU A 190 3.78 4.09 -18.98
N HIS A 191 2.80 3.47 -18.30
CA HIS A 191 2.58 3.49 -16.85
C HIS A 191 2.67 2.10 -16.21
N PRO A 192 3.04 2.02 -14.89
CA PRO A 192 3.11 0.76 -14.17
C PRO A 192 1.75 0.06 -14.10
N GLU A 193 1.76 -1.29 -14.19
CA GLU A 193 0.55 -2.11 -14.18
C GLU A 193 0.21 -2.64 -12.78
N LEU A 194 -1.06 -2.49 -12.38
CA LEU A 194 -1.66 -3.16 -11.25
C LEU A 194 -2.64 -4.26 -11.72
N ASP A 195 -2.22 -5.52 -11.64
CA ASP A 195 -3.09 -6.66 -11.98
C ASP A 195 -3.91 -7.10 -10.77
N VAL A 196 -5.20 -6.70 -10.76
CA VAL A 196 -6.12 -7.04 -9.66
C VAL A 196 -6.83 -8.38 -9.84
N ARG A 197 -6.54 -9.15 -10.89
CA ARG A 197 -7.15 -10.48 -11.09
C ARG A 197 -6.67 -11.46 -10.02
N THR A 198 -5.45 -11.28 -9.51
CA THR A 198 -4.86 -12.07 -8.43
C THR A 198 -5.23 -11.58 -7.04
N VAL A 199 -5.81 -10.38 -6.92
CA VAL A 199 -6.22 -9.78 -5.65
C VAL A 199 -7.57 -10.36 -5.20
N PRO A 200 -7.74 -10.81 -3.93
CA PRO A 200 -9.01 -11.27 -3.41
C PRO A 200 -10.13 -10.26 -3.63
N HIS A 201 -11.34 -10.75 -3.98
CA HIS A 201 -12.45 -9.88 -4.39
C HIS A 201 -12.84 -8.86 -3.31
N ALA A 202 -12.78 -9.27 -2.04
CA ALA A 202 -13.18 -8.44 -0.89
C ALA A 202 -12.35 -7.16 -0.72
N ILE A 203 -11.06 -7.20 -1.06
CA ILE A 203 -10.13 -6.07 -0.88
C ILE A 203 -9.74 -5.39 -2.21
N ARG A 204 -10.24 -5.89 -3.35
CA ARG A 204 -9.82 -5.42 -4.69
C ARG A 204 -10.03 -3.93 -4.90
N HIS A 205 -11.20 -3.39 -4.50
CA HIS A 205 -11.50 -1.96 -4.64
C HIS A 205 -10.55 -1.10 -3.79
N ALA A 206 -10.35 -1.45 -2.52
CA ALA A 206 -9.45 -0.73 -1.63
C ALA A 206 -8.00 -0.76 -2.16
N THR A 207 -7.53 -1.91 -2.67
CA THR A 207 -6.21 -2.02 -3.32
C THR A 207 -6.07 -1.06 -4.51
N VAL A 208 -7.11 -0.92 -5.36
CA VAL A 208 -7.08 0.04 -6.48
C VAL A 208 -7.05 1.47 -5.99
N PHE A 209 -7.85 1.82 -4.97
CA PHE A 209 -7.85 3.17 -4.42
C PHE A 209 -6.50 3.53 -3.79
N GLY A 210 -5.89 2.61 -3.02
CA GLY A 210 -4.55 2.83 -2.48
C GLY A 210 -3.48 3.06 -3.56
N ALA A 211 -3.55 2.31 -4.66
CA ALA A 211 -2.67 2.52 -5.80
C ALA A 211 -2.90 3.88 -6.47
N LEU A 212 -4.16 4.28 -6.71
CA LEU A 212 -4.50 5.58 -7.29
C LEU A 212 -4.07 6.75 -6.39
N ASP A 213 -4.20 6.62 -5.07
CA ASP A 213 -3.75 7.65 -4.12
C ASP A 213 -2.23 7.87 -4.18
N SER A 214 -1.46 6.85 -4.59
CA SER A 214 0.01 6.93 -4.75
C SER A 214 0.48 7.48 -6.09
N VAL A 215 -0.40 7.67 -7.08
CA VAL A 215 -0.04 8.26 -8.38
C VAL A 215 0.17 9.76 -8.23
N SER A 216 1.30 10.30 -8.69
CA SER A 216 1.58 11.74 -8.67
C SER A 216 0.83 12.48 -9.78
N PRO A 217 0.53 13.79 -9.63
CA PRO A 217 -0.02 14.58 -10.72
C PRO A 217 0.85 14.52 -11.98
N GLY A 218 0.25 14.22 -13.13
CA GLY A 218 0.94 14.01 -14.41
C GLY A 218 1.43 12.60 -14.67
N ASP A 219 1.45 11.73 -13.66
CA ASP A 219 1.76 10.31 -13.79
C ASP A 219 0.49 9.46 -13.96
N GLY A 220 0.65 8.17 -14.19
CA GLY A 220 -0.46 7.25 -14.38
C GLY A 220 -0.19 5.84 -13.88
N MET A 221 -1.23 5.00 -13.95
CA MET A 221 -1.15 3.56 -13.72
C MET A 221 -2.11 2.80 -14.62
N VAL A 222 -1.73 1.60 -15.03
CA VAL A 222 -2.60 0.70 -15.79
C VAL A 222 -3.24 -0.31 -14.84
N LEU A 223 -4.57 -0.31 -14.79
CA LEU A 223 -5.35 -1.32 -14.08
C LEU A 223 -5.63 -2.51 -15.00
N VAL A 224 -5.32 -3.74 -14.57
CA VAL A 224 -5.69 -4.98 -15.26
C VAL A 224 -6.79 -5.69 -14.47
N ALA A 225 -8.00 -5.76 -15.04
CA ALA A 225 -9.20 -6.33 -14.42
C ALA A 225 -9.76 -7.52 -15.19
N PRO A 226 -10.47 -8.47 -14.53
CA PRO A 226 -11.04 -9.65 -15.21
C PRO A 226 -12.32 -9.33 -16.01
N HIS A 227 -12.97 -8.22 -15.76
CA HIS A 227 -14.18 -7.73 -16.44
C HIS A 227 -14.19 -6.21 -16.46
N ASP A 228 -15.10 -5.60 -17.25
CA ASP A 228 -15.26 -4.15 -17.31
C ASP A 228 -15.60 -3.58 -15.92
N PRO A 229 -14.74 -2.73 -15.31
CA PRO A 229 -14.89 -2.29 -13.94
C PRO A 229 -15.80 -1.06 -13.79
N LEU A 230 -16.94 -1.01 -14.49
CA LEU A 230 -17.85 0.15 -14.50
C LEU A 230 -18.25 0.64 -13.11
N PRO A 231 -18.59 -0.23 -12.11
CA PRO A 231 -18.91 0.23 -10.76
C PRO A 231 -17.71 0.90 -10.06
N LEU A 232 -16.51 0.40 -10.28
CA LEU A 232 -15.28 0.97 -9.74
C LEU A 232 -14.97 2.33 -10.38
N LEU A 233 -15.15 2.47 -11.69
CA LEU A 233 -14.97 3.75 -12.39
C LEU A 233 -15.90 4.84 -11.84
N ALA A 234 -17.16 4.50 -11.56
CA ALA A 234 -18.10 5.43 -10.96
C ALA A 234 -17.67 5.87 -9.53
N GLN A 235 -17.10 4.95 -8.74
CA GLN A 235 -16.57 5.26 -7.40
C GLN A 235 -15.31 6.14 -7.49
N ILE A 236 -14.41 5.89 -8.46
CA ILE A 236 -13.23 6.71 -8.70
C ILE A 236 -13.63 8.13 -9.08
N ASP A 237 -14.57 8.29 -10.01
CA ASP A 237 -15.07 9.61 -10.40
C ASP A 237 -15.70 10.37 -9.22
N GLN A 238 -16.46 9.66 -8.38
CA GLN A 238 -17.06 10.24 -7.17
C GLN A 238 -15.99 10.66 -6.14
N ARG A 239 -14.96 9.82 -5.89
CA ARG A 239 -13.93 10.09 -4.88
C ARG A 239 -12.97 11.20 -5.31
N TYR A 240 -12.55 11.20 -6.56
CA TYR A 240 -11.52 12.12 -7.06
C TYR A 240 -12.08 13.28 -7.89
N SER A 241 -13.39 13.35 -8.10
CA SER A 241 -14.08 14.47 -8.80
C SER A 241 -13.43 14.86 -10.13
N GLY A 242 -13.12 13.86 -10.97
CA GLY A 242 -12.47 14.08 -12.27
C GLY A 242 -10.94 14.26 -12.18
N GLY A 243 -10.31 13.94 -11.04
CA GLY A 243 -8.86 14.02 -10.86
C GLY A 243 -8.06 12.95 -11.63
N PHE A 244 -8.73 12.04 -12.35
CA PHE A 244 -8.12 11.08 -13.25
C PHE A 244 -8.78 11.09 -14.62
N SER A 245 -7.98 11.08 -15.69
CA SER A 245 -8.43 10.68 -17.00
C SER A 245 -8.28 9.18 -17.15
N VAL A 246 -9.22 8.51 -17.83
CA VAL A 246 -9.23 7.05 -17.99
C VAL A 246 -9.30 6.69 -19.46
N GLU A 247 -8.34 5.91 -19.94
CA GLU A 247 -8.30 5.37 -21.29
C GLU A 247 -8.32 3.83 -21.27
N TYR A 248 -9.13 3.22 -22.14
CA TYR A 248 -9.15 1.78 -22.31
C TYR A 248 -8.07 1.33 -23.28
N LEU A 249 -7.00 0.71 -22.76
CA LEU A 249 -5.96 0.09 -23.58
C LEU A 249 -6.41 -1.25 -24.17
N GLN A 250 -7.26 -2.01 -23.44
CA GLN A 250 -7.82 -3.29 -23.89
C GLN A 250 -9.23 -3.50 -23.33
N ARG A 251 -10.13 -4.00 -24.18
CA ARG A 251 -11.53 -4.33 -23.83
C ARG A 251 -11.80 -5.82 -24.03
N GLY A 252 -11.47 -6.63 -23.00
CA GLY A 252 -11.72 -8.07 -23.02
C GLY A 252 -11.16 -8.81 -24.25
N PRO A 253 -11.51 -10.10 -24.46
CA PRO A 253 -12.22 -10.94 -23.50
C PRO A 253 -11.35 -11.47 -22.34
N GLU A 254 -10.02 -11.53 -22.49
CA GLU A 254 -9.11 -12.14 -21.50
C GLU A 254 -8.84 -11.22 -20.31
N ALA A 255 -8.74 -9.93 -20.57
CA ALA A 255 -8.50 -8.90 -19.57
C ALA A 255 -9.03 -7.55 -20.05
N TRP A 256 -9.34 -6.70 -19.09
CA TRP A 256 -9.65 -5.28 -19.30
C TRP A 256 -8.47 -4.47 -18.77
N ARG A 257 -7.88 -3.63 -19.63
CA ARG A 257 -6.74 -2.78 -19.27
C ARG A 257 -7.14 -1.34 -19.42
N LEU A 258 -7.06 -0.60 -18.34
CA LEU A 258 -7.42 0.81 -18.27
C LEU A 258 -6.23 1.61 -17.77
N ASP A 259 -5.87 2.65 -18.51
CA ASP A 259 -4.83 3.59 -18.11
C ASP A 259 -5.48 4.77 -17.38
N PHE A 260 -5.02 5.03 -16.17
CA PHE A 260 -5.44 6.13 -15.32
C PHE A 260 -4.32 7.14 -15.24
N ILE A 261 -4.54 8.37 -15.69
CA ILE A 261 -3.58 9.47 -15.61
C ILE A 261 -4.13 10.51 -14.65
N ARG A 262 -3.34 10.84 -13.64
CA ARG A 262 -3.73 11.84 -12.64
C ARG A 262 -3.58 13.25 -13.21
N ALA A 263 -4.64 14.07 -13.10
CA ALA A 263 -4.68 15.47 -13.56
C ALA A 263 -3.82 16.38 -12.68
#